data_2cf3623195611588640cc36d92d92484
#
_entry.id   2cf3623195611588640cc36d92d92484
#
_cell.length_a   1.000
_cell.length_b   1.000
_cell.length_c   1.000
_cell.angle_alpha   90.00
_cell.angle_beta   90.00
_cell.angle_gamma   90.00
#
_symmetry.space_group_name_H-M   'P 1'
#
loop_
_entity.id
_entity.type
_entity.pdbx_description
1 polymer ?
#
loop_
_entity_poly.entity_id
_entity_poly.type
_entity_poly.pdbx_seq_one_letter_code
_entity_poly.pdbx_strand_id
1 'polypeptide(L)'
;MTERANTPPKTERSTEQIRRHYLVEKELAAQLRAATKEDRRQLYTSLYDELFRRVPDHPQISLKHQASSQRSLNHRLTLLRRHLHPGVTYLEIGPGDCSLAIAVAKLVRKVYAVDVSNEITREVELPDNFELVISDGSSIPAPPSSVDVAYSDQVMEHLHPDDAMDQLRNVYESLAPGGLYICITPNRLSGPHDVSQYFEDVATGFHLKEYSVSELSKMFKAVGFRKSYLLVGARGFHVKTAIPVITALEWLLTRAPHALGRTLARGLPLRSILGVKLVGIK
;
A
#
# COMPACT_ATOMS: atom_id res chain seq x y z
N MET A 1 -25.52 -21.86 5.60
CA MET A 1 -24.37 -20.96 5.55
C MET A 1 -23.43 -21.36 6.68
N THR A 2 -22.43 -22.18 6.39
CA THR A 2 -21.45 -22.66 7.38
C THR A 2 -20.41 -21.55 7.60
N GLU A 3 -20.42 -20.92 8.77
CA GLU A 3 -19.34 -20.05 9.24
C GLU A 3 -18.03 -20.84 9.22
N ARG A 4 -17.18 -20.56 8.24
CA ARG A 4 -15.79 -21.01 8.31
C ARG A 4 -15.07 -20.09 9.30
N ALA A 5 -15.01 -20.53 10.56
CA ALA A 5 -14.16 -19.91 11.56
C ALA A 5 -12.69 -20.17 11.18
N ASN A 6 -12.10 -19.26 10.39
CA ASN A 6 -10.66 -19.11 10.39
C ASN A 6 -10.31 -18.60 11.79
N THR A 7 -9.63 -19.44 12.59
CA THR A 7 -9.20 -19.05 13.94
C THR A 7 -8.40 -17.74 13.81
N PRO A 8 -8.83 -16.65 14.47
CA PRO A 8 -8.07 -15.42 14.43
C PRO A 8 -6.65 -15.69 14.95
N PRO A 9 -5.61 -15.07 14.35
CA PRO A 9 -4.26 -15.18 14.89
C PRO A 9 -4.27 -14.73 16.36
N LYS A 10 -3.23 -15.08 17.12
CA LYS A 10 -2.99 -14.55 18.48
C LYS A 10 -2.80 -13.03 18.43
N THR A 11 -3.88 -12.30 18.21
CA THR A 11 -3.99 -10.85 18.33
C THR A 11 -4.56 -10.56 19.71
N GLU A 12 -4.19 -9.46 20.30
CA GLU A 12 -4.77 -8.96 21.56
C GLU A 12 -6.27 -8.60 21.40
N ARG A 13 -6.80 -8.64 20.15
CA ARG A 13 -8.18 -8.29 19.81
C ARG A 13 -9.10 -9.49 19.92
N SER A 14 -10.28 -9.28 20.53
CA SER A 14 -11.34 -10.29 20.61
C SER A 14 -11.99 -10.53 19.23
N THR A 15 -12.63 -11.69 19.07
CA THR A 15 -13.41 -12.01 17.86
C THR A 15 -14.49 -10.95 17.58
N GLU A 16 -15.14 -10.42 18.63
CA GLU A 16 -16.16 -9.38 18.51
C GLU A 16 -15.57 -8.06 18.00
N GLN A 17 -14.39 -7.68 18.48
CA GLN A 17 -13.68 -6.49 17.97
C GLN A 17 -13.31 -6.65 16.49
N ILE A 18 -12.83 -7.81 16.08
CA ILE A 18 -12.52 -8.09 14.67
C ILE A 18 -13.79 -8.07 13.81
N ARG A 19 -14.90 -8.63 14.31
CA ARG A 19 -16.19 -8.62 13.61
C ARG A 19 -16.74 -7.20 13.46
N ARG A 20 -16.71 -6.40 14.53
CA ARG A 20 -17.11 -4.98 14.48
C ARG A 20 -16.27 -4.23 13.44
N HIS A 21 -14.95 -4.38 13.47
CA HIS A 21 -14.04 -3.79 12.49
C HIS A 21 -14.43 -4.18 11.06
N TYR A 22 -14.63 -5.47 10.80
CA TYR A 22 -15.04 -5.95 9.49
C TYR A 22 -16.36 -5.34 9.00
N LEU A 23 -17.39 -5.28 9.85
CA LEU A 23 -18.68 -4.71 9.47
C LEU A 23 -18.57 -3.21 9.16
N VAL A 24 -17.79 -2.47 9.93
CA VAL A 24 -17.54 -1.05 9.70
C VAL A 24 -16.80 -0.83 8.39
N GLU A 25 -15.68 -1.52 8.16
CA GLU A 25 -14.94 -1.39 6.90
C GLU A 25 -15.79 -1.76 5.69
N LYS A 26 -16.57 -2.84 5.78
CA LYS A 26 -17.43 -3.29 4.67
C LYS A 26 -18.50 -2.24 4.32
N GLU A 27 -19.12 -1.63 5.32
CA GLU A 27 -20.09 -0.55 5.14
C GLU A 27 -19.46 0.67 4.47
N LEU A 28 -18.33 1.16 5.00
CA LEU A 28 -17.65 2.35 4.49
C LEU A 28 -17.04 2.11 3.09
N ALA A 29 -16.47 0.94 2.85
CA ALA A 29 -15.97 0.55 1.53
C ALA A 29 -17.08 0.46 0.47
N ALA A 30 -18.29 0.05 0.86
CA ALA A 30 -19.44 0.04 -0.05
C ALA A 30 -19.80 1.45 -0.52
N GLN A 31 -19.69 2.47 0.36
CA GLN A 31 -19.88 3.87 -0.01
C GLN A 31 -18.86 4.32 -1.06
N LEU A 32 -17.56 4.03 -0.86
CA LEU A 32 -16.51 4.35 -1.84
C LEU A 32 -16.75 3.67 -3.20
N ARG A 33 -17.16 2.39 -3.18
CA ARG A 33 -17.44 1.64 -4.42
C ARG A 33 -18.64 2.18 -5.20
N ALA A 34 -19.64 2.72 -4.51
CA ALA A 34 -20.87 3.25 -5.11
C ALA A 34 -20.77 4.73 -5.50
N ALA A 35 -19.81 5.46 -4.95
CA ALA A 35 -19.66 6.89 -5.14
C ALA A 35 -19.14 7.25 -6.55
N THR A 36 -19.54 8.45 -7.02
CA THR A 36 -18.93 9.04 -8.20
C THR A 36 -17.46 9.40 -7.93
N LYS A 37 -16.68 9.63 -8.98
CA LYS A 37 -15.29 10.06 -8.84
C LYS A 37 -15.14 11.37 -8.08
N GLU A 38 -16.05 12.32 -8.33
CA GLU A 38 -16.12 13.60 -7.65
C GLU A 38 -16.34 13.43 -6.13
N ASP A 39 -17.33 12.60 -5.77
CA ASP A 39 -17.67 12.35 -4.37
C ASP A 39 -16.51 11.63 -3.64
N ARG A 40 -15.85 10.66 -4.29
CA ARG A 40 -14.75 9.91 -3.67
C ARG A 40 -13.59 10.79 -3.20
N ARG A 41 -13.31 11.90 -3.89
CA ARG A 41 -12.27 12.87 -3.50
C ARG A 41 -12.47 13.44 -2.10
N GLN A 42 -13.73 13.59 -1.68
CA GLN A 42 -14.08 14.06 -0.33
C GLN A 42 -14.24 12.88 0.63
N LEU A 43 -14.73 11.74 0.13
CA LEU A 43 -15.04 10.58 0.95
C LEU A 43 -13.78 9.89 1.50
N TYR A 44 -12.65 9.88 0.79
CA TYR A 44 -11.43 9.23 1.30
C TYR A 44 -11.08 9.74 2.71
N THR A 45 -10.96 11.05 2.90
CA THR A 45 -10.65 11.63 4.21
C THR A 45 -11.72 11.29 5.24
N SER A 46 -12.98 11.59 4.94
CA SER A 46 -14.07 11.44 5.90
C SER A 46 -14.33 10.00 6.32
N LEU A 47 -14.15 9.03 5.41
CA LEU A 47 -14.39 7.63 5.73
C LEU A 47 -13.23 6.99 6.50
N TYR A 48 -11.98 7.45 6.31
CA TYR A 48 -10.87 7.02 7.16
C TYR A 48 -10.99 7.59 8.57
N ASP A 49 -11.36 8.86 8.72
CA ASP A 49 -11.63 9.46 10.02
C ASP A 49 -12.79 8.74 10.74
N GLU A 50 -13.86 8.41 9.99
CA GLU A 50 -15.00 7.64 10.51
C GLU A 50 -14.59 6.21 10.91
N LEU A 51 -13.73 5.54 10.13
CA LEU A 51 -13.19 4.23 10.49
C LEU A 51 -12.47 4.30 11.84
N PHE A 52 -11.52 5.20 12.00
CA PHE A 52 -10.73 5.32 13.22
C PHE A 52 -11.60 5.70 14.44
N ARG A 53 -12.62 6.52 14.23
CA ARG A 53 -13.58 6.88 15.27
C ARG A 53 -14.44 5.68 15.71
N ARG A 54 -14.91 4.84 14.76
CA ARG A 54 -15.79 3.68 15.04
C ARG A 54 -15.00 2.43 15.48
N VAL A 55 -13.72 2.37 15.16
CA VAL A 55 -12.82 1.24 15.48
C VAL A 55 -11.57 1.77 16.21
N PRO A 56 -11.71 2.23 17.48
CA PRO A 56 -10.59 2.83 18.23
C PRO A 56 -9.46 1.82 18.52
N ASP A 57 -9.75 0.53 18.42
CA ASP A 57 -8.80 -0.59 18.51
C ASP A 57 -8.24 -0.99 17.12
N HIS A 58 -8.32 -0.10 16.13
CA HIS A 58 -7.78 -0.36 14.80
C HIS A 58 -6.25 -0.59 14.84
N PRO A 59 -5.72 -1.62 14.15
CA PRO A 59 -4.30 -1.97 14.22
C PRO A 59 -3.35 -0.81 13.89
N GLN A 60 -3.69 0.06 12.97
CA GLN A 60 -2.88 1.23 12.60
C GLN A 60 -2.75 2.25 13.76
N ILE A 61 -3.79 2.41 14.57
CA ILE A 61 -3.74 3.28 15.76
C ILE A 61 -2.87 2.64 16.85
N SER A 62 -3.03 1.33 17.05
CA SER A 62 -2.32 0.58 18.10
C SER A 62 -0.82 0.41 17.81
N LEU A 63 -0.40 0.39 16.54
CA LEU A 63 0.99 0.16 16.13
C LEU A 63 1.93 1.34 16.43
N LYS A 64 1.43 2.52 16.77
CA LYS A 64 2.25 3.70 17.12
C LYS A 64 3.30 3.42 18.24
N HIS A 65 3.15 2.37 19.04
CA HIS A 65 3.93 2.14 20.27
C HIS A 65 4.66 0.80 20.35
N GLN A 66 4.75 0.00 19.27
CA GLN A 66 5.31 -1.35 19.35
C GLN A 66 6.72 -1.50 18.74
N ALA A 67 7.58 -2.31 19.38
CA ALA A 67 8.92 -2.67 18.88
C ALA A 67 8.91 -3.34 17.49
N SER A 68 7.76 -3.85 17.01
CA SER A 68 7.56 -4.34 15.64
C SER A 68 7.66 -3.21 14.61
N SER A 69 7.30 -1.97 14.97
CA SER A 69 7.38 -0.81 14.08
C SER A 69 8.84 -0.46 13.74
N GLN A 70 9.77 -0.50 14.69
CA GLN A 70 11.18 -0.22 14.44
C GLN A 70 11.85 -1.23 13.49
N ARG A 71 11.48 -2.51 13.61
CA ARG A 71 12.00 -3.54 12.69
C ARG A 71 11.44 -3.34 11.27
N SER A 72 10.16 -3.01 11.15
CA SER A 72 9.52 -2.69 9.87
C SER A 72 10.14 -1.44 9.25
N LEU A 73 10.35 -0.39 10.02
CA LEU A 73 11.03 0.83 9.60
C LEU A 73 12.42 0.53 9.03
N ASN A 74 13.23 -0.25 9.76
CA ASN A 74 14.57 -0.61 9.32
C ASN A 74 14.56 -1.42 8.01
N HIS A 75 13.59 -2.30 7.80
CA HIS A 75 13.46 -3.05 6.56
C HIS A 75 13.11 -2.14 5.37
N ARG A 76 12.19 -1.19 5.57
CA ARG A 76 11.80 -0.20 4.54
C ARG A 76 12.97 0.75 4.22
N LEU A 77 13.68 1.23 5.23
CA LEU A 77 14.89 2.03 5.03
C LEU A 77 15.99 1.26 4.27
N THR A 78 16.21 -0.01 4.58
CA THR A 78 17.19 -0.86 3.87
C THR A 78 16.81 -1.00 2.38
N LEU A 79 15.53 -1.11 2.06
CA LEU A 79 15.03 -1.16 0.68
C LEU A 79 15.35 0.14 -0.08
N LEU A 80 15.14 1.29 0.58
CA LEU A 80 15.28 2.62 -0.01
C LEU A 80 16.72 3.12 -0.04
N ARG A 81 17.56 2.72 0.93
CA ARG A 81 18.87 3.34 1.25
C ARG A 81 19.78 3.56 0.05
N ARG A 82 19.79 2.63 -0.91
CA ARG A 82 20.63 2.75 -2.13
C ARG A 82 20.20 3.85 -3.08
N HIS A 83 19.00 4.40 -2.89
CA HIS A 83 18.41 5.45 -3.73
C HIS A 83 18.38 6.80 -3.01
N LEU A 84 18.83 6.86 -1.75
CA LEU A 84 18.78 8.07 -0.91
C LEU A 84 20.17 8.70 -0.79
N HIS A 85 20.26 9.99 -1.06
CA HIS A 85 21.44 10.85 -0.83
C HIS A 85 21.01 12.33 -0.68
N PRO A 86 21.87 13.24 -0.20
CA PRO A 86 21.48 14.63 0.13
C PRO A 86 20.90 15.46 -1.03
N GLY A 87 21.04 15.02 -2.30
CA GLY A 87 20.46 15.70 -3.46
C GLY A 87 19.03 15.25 -3.81
N VAL A 88 18.52 14.18 -3.19
CA VAL A 88 17.26 13.54 -3.57
C VAL A 88 16.05 14.34 -3.06
N THR A 89 15.03 14.45 -3.90
CA THR A 89 13.65 14.77 -3.51
C THR A 89 12.87 13.45 -3.42
N TYR A 90 12.35 13.16 -2.24
CA TYR A 90 11.60 11.94 -1.92
C TYR A 90 10.11 12.24 -1.76
N LEU A 91 9.28 11.37 -2.29
CA LEU A 91 7.82 11.39 -2.14
C LEU A 91 7.35 10.10 -1.47
N GLU A 92 6.64 10.20 -0.36
CA GLU A 92 5.93 9.07 0.25
C GLU A 92 4.42 9.27 0.14
N ILE A 93 3.72 8.26 -0.41
CA ILE A 93 2.27 8.23 -0.52
C ILE A 93 1.76 7.28 0.55
N GLY A 94 0.80 7.74 1.38
CA GLY A 94 0.29 7.00 2.53
C GLY A 94 1.34 6.78 3.62
N PRO A 95 1.97 7.85 4.16
CA PRO A 95 3.06 7.73 5.13
C PRO A 95 2.62 7.17 6.50
N GLY A 96 1.32 7.08 6.76
CA GLY A 96 0.77 6.63 8.03
C GLY A 96 1.25 7.50 9.20
N ASP A 97 2.09 6.94 10.08
CA ASP A 97 2.69 7.66 11.22
C ASP A 97 3.90 8.55 10.84
N CYS A 98 4.22 8.69 9.57
CA CYS A 98 5.37 9.41 9.03
C CYS A 98 6.76 8.90 9.50
N SER A 99 6.86 7.82 10.26
CA SER A 99 8.14 7.34 10.80
C SER A 99 9.20 7.10 9.72
N LEU A 100 8.80 6.54 8.56
CA LEU A 100 9.73 6.30 7.46
C LEU A 100 10.12 7.61 6.78
N ALA A 101 9.15 8.46 6.43
CA ALA A 101 9.39 9.74 5.80
C ALA A 101 10.30 10.66 6.64
N ILE A 102 10.11 10.70 7.98
CA ILE A 102 10.95 11.44 8.92
C ILE A 102 12.38 10.87 8.96
N ALA A 103 12.50 9.54 8.94
CA ALA A 103 13.84 8.92 8.92
C ALA A 103 14.55 9.20 7.59
N VAL A 104 13.83 9.23 6.47
CA VAL A 104 14.34 9.58 5.13
C VAL A 104 14.71 11.06 5.05
N ALA A 105 13.98 11.96 5.70
CA ALA A 105 14.28 13.40 5.72
C ALA A 105 15.70 13.72 6.17
N LYS A 106 16.27 12.91 7.04
CA LYS A 106 17.67 13.04 7.52
C LYS A 106 18.72 12.71 6.44
N LEU A 107 18.32 12.11 5.32
CA LEU A 107 19.20 11.57 4.29
C LEU A 107 19.06 12.29 2.94
N VAL A 108 18.01 13.11 2.77
CA VAL A 108 17.62 13.68 1.48
C VAL A 108 17.45 15.21 1.56
N ARG A 109 17.33 15.85 0.41
CA ARG A 109 17.16 17.31 0.31
C ARG A 109 15.75 17.74 0.73
N LYS A 110 14.71 17.03 0.27
CA LYS A 110 13.30 17.38 0.47
C LYS A 110 12.47 16.11 0.58
N VAL A 111 11.48 16.14 1.45
CA VAL A 111 10.44 15.11 1.57
C VAL A 111 9.08 15.74 1.30
N TYR A 112 8.32 15.13 0.39
CA TYR A 112 6.88 15.28 0.27
C TYR A 112 6.22 14.03 0.86
N ALA A 113 5.27 14.21 1.77
CA ALA A 113 4.45 13.14 2.32
C ALA A 113 2.98 13.45 2.02
N VAL A 114 2.27 12.52 1.42
CA VAL A 114 0.89 12.73 0.94
C VAL A 114 -0.02 11.67 1.55
N ASP A 115 -1.03 12.09 2.30
CA ASP A 115 -2.02 11.21 2.91
C ASP A 115 -3.44 11.75 2.69
N VAL A 116 -4.45 10.93 2.94
CA VAL A 116 -5.87 11.32 2.90
C VAL A 116 -6.39 11.79 4.27
N SER A 117 -5.67 11.51 5.35
CA SER A 117 -6.02 11.87 6.73
C SER A 117 -4.79 12.28 7.53
N ASN A 118 -4.95 13.24 8.44
CA ASN A 118 -3.90 13.63 9.39
C ASN A 118 -4.16 13.12 10.82
N GLU A 119 -5.16 12.27 11.04
CA GLU A 119 -5.52 11.77 12.38
C GLU A 119 -4.34 11.10 13.10
N ILE A 120 -3.48 10.41 12.34
CA ILE A 120 -2.32 9.73 12.89
C ILE A 120 -1.13 10.68 13.10
N THR A 121 -1.07 11.79 12.37
CA THR A 121 0.11 12.69 12.32
C THR A 121 -0.05 14.02 13.04
N ARG A 122 -1.22 14.33 13.61
CA ARG A 122 -1.53 15.64 14.22
C ARG A 122 -0.51 16.15 15.24
N GLU A 123 0.13 15.23 15.98
CA GLU A 123 1.08 15.57 17.06
C GLU A 123 2.53 15.24 16.69
N VAL A 124 2.80 14.98 15.39
CA VAL A 124 4.14 14.61 14.94
C VAL A 124 4.93 15.87 14.62
N GLU A 125 6.09 16.03 15.23
CA GLU A 125 7.05 17.09 14.90
C GLU A 125 7.73 16.75 13.57
N LEU A 126 7.59 17.63 12.58
CA LEU A 126 8.10 17.44 11.23
C LEU A 126 9.42 18.20 11.02
N PRO A 127 10.43 17.62 10.34
CA PRO A 127 11.66 18.30 9.97
C PRO A 127 11.44 19.47 9.01
N ASP A 128 12.34 20.47 8.99
CA ASP A 128 12.25 21.67 8.13
C ASP A 128 12.18 21.36 6.62
N ASN A 129 12.80 20.27 6.20
CA ASN A 129 12.78 19.82 4.79
C ASN A 129 11.61 18.88 4.45
N PHE A 130 10.60 18.80 5.33
CA PHE A 130 9.45 17.92 5.22
C PHE A 130 8.17 18.70 4.94
N GLU A 131 7.35 18.21 4.03
CA GLU A 131 6.05 18.79 3.70
C GLU A 131 4.99 17.68 3.71
N LEU A 132 4.06 17.74 4.67
CA LEU A 132 2.90 16.88 4.74
C LEU A 132 1.71 17.56 4.09
N VAL A 133 1.09 16.89 3.11
CA VAL A 133 -0.08 17.40 2.42
C VAL A 133 -1.22 16.41 2.52
N ILE A 134 -2.40 16.89 2.90
CA ILE A 134 -3.62 16.10 2.85
C ILE A 134 -4.23 16.23 1.45
N SER A 135 -4.43 15.08 0.81
CA SER A 135 -4.83 14.93 -0.58
C SER A 135 -6.21 14.25 -0.68
N ASP A 136 -6.78 14.33 -1.87
CA ASP A 136 -8.04 13.68 -2.27
C ASP A 136 -7.88 12.17 -2.61
N GLY A 137 -6.75 11.56 -2.27
CA GLY A 137 -6.41 10.17 -2.58
C GLY A 137 -5.73 9.97 -3.95
N SER A 138 -5.90 10.88 -4.89
CA SER A 138 -5.31 10.77 -6.24
C SER A 138 -4.30 11.85 -6.57
N SER A 139 -4.47 13.05 -6.03
CA SER A 139 -3.59 14.20 -6.29
C SER A 139 -2.22 14.07 -5.62
N ILE A 140 -1.17 14.43 -6.35
CA ILE A 140 0.21 14.47 -5.86
C ILE A 140 0.70 15.92 -5.93
N PRO A 141 0.84 16.62 -4.80
CA PRO A 141 1.13 18.06 -4.78
C PRO A 141 2.61 18.40 -5.04
N ALA A 142 3.45 17.43 -5.36
CA ALA A 142 4.83 17.70 -5.77
C ALA A 142 4.88 18.30 -7.18
N PRO A 143 5.79 19.27 -7.43
CA PRO A 143 5.94 19.85 -8.76
C PRO A 143 6.26 18.79 -9.83
N PRO A 144 5.79 18.97 -11.09
CA PRO A 144 6.13 18.05 -12.17
C PRO A 144 7.64 17.88 -12.36
N SER A 145 8.09 16.66 -12.61
CA SER A 145 9.50 16.31 -12.87
C SER A 145 10.48 16.73 -11.76
N SER A 146 10.03 16.77 -10.50
CA SER A 146 10.85 17.22 -9.36
C SER A 146 11.22 16.11 -8.36
N VAL A 147 10.57 14.94 -8.44
CA VAL A 147 10.75 13.82 -7.50
C VAL A 147 11.73 12.82 -8.08
N ASP A 148 12.76 12.48 -7.33
CA ASP A 148 13.75 11.46 -7.72
C ASP A 148 13.32 10.06 -7.29
N VAL A 149 12.70 9.95 -6.11
CA VAL A 149 12.25 8.66 -5.54
C VAL A 149 10.85 8.82 -4.97
N ALA A 150 9.90 8.09 -5.54
CA ALA A 150 8.55 7.94 -4.99
C ALA A 150 8.39 6.55 -4.35
N TYR A 151 7.61 6.48 -3.29
CA TYR A 151 7.37 5.25 -2.52
C TYR A 151 5.93 5.20 -2.02
N SER A 152 5.31 4.04 -2.11
CA SER A 152 4.07 3.71 -1.39
C SER A 152 4.10 2.28 -0.87
N ASP A 153 3.50 2.06 0.29
CA ASP A 153 3.42 0.74 0.93
C ASP A 153 2.00 0.52 1.46
N GLN A 154 1.27 -0.40 0.87
CA GLN A 154 -0.13 -0.71 1.20
C GLN A 154 -1.06 0.52 1.02
N VAL A 155 -1.07 1.11 -0.17
CA VAL A 155 -1.91 2.28 -0.51
C VAL A 155 -2.81 1.99 -1.70
N MET A 156 -2.26 1.45 -2.78
CA MET A 156 -2.96 1.34 -4.06
C MET A 156 -4.21 0.45 -3.98
N GLU A 157 -4.21 -0.56 -3.13
CA GLU A 157 -5.34 -1.44 -2.87
C GLU A 157 -6.54 -0.75 -2.21
N HIS A 158 -6.30 0.36 -1.52
CA HIS A 158 -7.32 1.17 -0.84
C HIS A 158 -8.04 2.15 -1.76
N LEU A 159 -7.53 2.36 -2.97
CA LEU A 159 -8.13 3.27 -3.93
C LEU A 159 -9.13 2.55 -4.83
N HIS A 160 -10.18 3.29 -5.25
CA HIS A 160 -11.01 2.86 -6.37
C HIS A 160 -10.13 2.68 -7.62
N PRO A 161 -10.36 1.68 -8.48
CA PRO A 161 -9.50 1.41 -9.64
C PRO A 161 -9.22 2.62 -10.54
N ASP A 162 -10.21 3.50 -10.75
CA ASP A 162 -10.04 4.71 -11.56
C ASP A 162 -9.13 5.72 -10.87
N ASP A 163 -9.29 5.90 -9.54
CA ASP A 163 -8.49 6.83 -8.75
C ASP A 163 -7.06 6.33 -8.58
N ALA A 164 -6.87 5.00 -8.46
CA ALA A 164 -5.56 4.36 -8.46
C ALA A 164 -4.80 4.62 -9.77
N MET A 165 -5.50 4.61 -10.92
CA MET A 165 -4.89 4.92 -12.20
C MET A 165 -4.52 6.41 -12.30
N ASP A 166 -5.34 7.31 -11.78
CA ASP A 166 -5.04 8.74 -11.75
C ASP A 166 -3.89 9.05 -10.78
N GLN A 167 -3.88 8.47 -9.58
CA GLN A 167 -2.76 8.61 -8.65
C GLN A 167 -1.45 8.15 -9.31
N LEU A 168 -1.47 7.01 -10.01
CA LEU A 168 -0.30 6.48 -10.70
C LEU A 168 0.21 7.42 -11.80
N ARG A 169 -0.69 8.10 -12.56
CA ARG A 169 -0.32 9.15 -13.54
C ARG A 169 0.30 10.35 -12.85
N ASN A 170 -0.31 10.83 -11.77
CA ASN A 170 0.19 11.99 -11.03
C ASN A 170 1.55 11.71 -10.39
N VAL A 171 1.78 10.49 -9.87
CA VAL A 171 3.11 10.05 -9.43
C VAL A 171 4.11 10.06 -10.58
N TYR A 172 3.74 9.50 -11.74
CA TYR A 172 4.61 9.50 -12.92
C TYR A 172 4.95 10.91 -13.39
N GLU A 173 3.99 11.82 -13.40
CA GLU A 173 4.21 13.23 -13.79
C GLU A 173 5.16 13.94 -12.83
N SER A 174 5.04 13.71 -11.52
CA SER A 174 5.92 14.29 -10.50
C SER A 174 7.36 13.78 -10.58
N LEU A 175 7.59 12.55 -11.07
CA LEU A 175 8.92 11.98 -11.18
C LEU A 175 9.80 12.75 -12.17
N ALA A 176 11.04 13.03 -11.79
CA ALA A 176 12.10 13.52 -12.67
C ALA A 176 12.46 12.47 -13.75
N PRO A 177 13.03 12.86 -14.91
CA PRO A 177 13.59 11.89 -15.85
C PRO A 177 14.63 10.99 -15.18
N GLY A 178 14.44 9.67 -15.26
CA GLY A 178 15.25 8.68 -14.54
C GLY A 178 14.83 8.46 -13.09
N GLY A 179 13.88 9.21 -12.56
CA GLY A 179 13.29 8.99 -11.25
C GLY A 179 12.57 7.65 -11.17
N LEU A 180 12.43 7.11 -9.96
CA LEU A 180 11.83 5.80 -9.75
C LEU A 180 10.64 5.85 -8.78
N TYR A 181 9.68 4.96 -9.00
CA TYR A 181 8.58 4.70 -8.08
C TYR A 181 8.63 3.26 -7.59
N ILE A 182 8.65 3.06 -6.28
CA ILE A 182 8.53 1.76 -5.62
C ILE A 182 7.12 1.65 -5.05
N CYS A 183 6.30 0.81 -5.66
CA CYS A 183 4.93 0.53 -5.24
C CYS A 183 4.86 -0.85 -4.58
N ILE A 184 4.46 -0.89 -3.31
CA ILE A 184 4.23 -2.11 -2.56
C ILE A 184 2.75 -2.26 -2.29
N THR A 185 2.18 -3.41 -2.68
CA THR A 185 0.76 -3.73 -2.48
C THR A 185 0.59 -5.25 -2.33
N PRO A 186 -0.44 -5.75 -1.65
CA PRO A 186 -0.67 -7.18 -1.53
C PRO A 186 -1.06 -7.79 -2.88
N ASN A 187 -0.74 -9.08 -3.05
CA ASN A 187 -1.12 -9.81 -4.24
C ASN A 187 -2.49 -10.49 -4.04
N ARG A 188 -3.42 -10.22 -4.94
CA ARG A 188 -4.76 -10.81 -4.96
C ARG A 188 -4.78 -12.34 -4.81
N LEU A 189 -3.80 -13.06 -5.38
CA LEU A 189 -3.79 -14.53 -5.36
C LEU A 189 -3.56 -15.11 -3.96
N SER A 190 -2.89 -14.38 -3.09
CA SER A 190 -2.70 -14.77 -1.68
C SER A 190 -3.71 -14.11 -0.71
N GLY A 191 -4.59 -13.25 -1.23
CA GLY A 191 -5.58 -12.50 -0.46
C GLY A 191 -6.83 -13.28 -0.05
N PRO A 192 -7.80 -12.59 0.56
CA PRO A 192 -7.77 -11.16 0.90
C PRO A 192 -6.78 -10.84 2.02
N HIS A 193 -6.30 -9.59 2.09
CA HIS A 193 -5.30 -9.14 3.06
C HIS A 193 -5.83 -8.04 4.01
N ASP A 194 -7.07 -7.58 3.80
CA ASP A 194 -7.79 -6.73 4.75
C ASP A 194 -8.50 -7.56 5.83
N VAL A 195 -9.27 -6.91 6.68
CA VAL A 195 -10.01 -7.59 7.76
C VAL A 195 -11.02 -8.62 7.26
N SER A 196 -11.46 -8.55 5.99
CA SER A 196 -12.38 -9.52 5.39
C SER A 196 -11.79 -10.94 5.28
N GLN A 197 -10.46 -11.09 5.38
CA GLN A 197 -9.78 -12.39 5.37
C GLN A 197 -10.31 -13.40 6.39
N TYR A 198 -10.90 -12.93 7.49
CA TYR A 198 -11.48 -13.78 8.53
C TYR A 198 -12.90 -14.25 8.22
N PHE A 199 -13.56 -13.61 7.24
CA PHE A 199 -14.99 -13.79 6.99
C PHE A 199 -15.31 -14.18 5.54
N GLU A 200 -14.49 -13.74 4.56
CA GLU A 200 -14.77 -13.87 3.14
C GLU A 200 -13.57 -14.36 2.34
N ASP A 201 -13.83 -14.77 1.10
CA ASP A 201 -12.82 -15.27 0.17
C ASP A 201 -12.23 -14.18 -0.73
N VAL A 202 -12.83 -12.99 -0.73
CA VAL A 202 -12.39 -11.80 -1.48
C VAL A 202 -12.37 -10.60 -0.56
N ALA A 203 -11.55 -9.60 -0.88
CA ALA A 203 -11.51 -8.35 -0.14
C ALA A 203 -12.83 -7.57 -0.30
N THR A 204 -13.49 -7.30 0.81
CA THR A 204 -14.76 -6.55 0.87
C THR A 204 -14.71 -5.36 1.83
N GLY A 205 -13.63 -5.24 2.59
CA GLY A 205 -13.32 -4.07 3.41
C GLY A 205 -12.66 -2.96 2.59
N PHE A 206 -11.73 -2.23 3.21
CA PHE A 206 -11.05 -1.10 2.57
C PHE A 206 -10.02 -1.47 1.51
N HIS A 207 -9.70 -2.74 1.29
CA HIS A 207 -9.06 -3.14 0.04
C HIS A 207 -10.10 -3.11 -1.08
N LEU A 208 -10.26 -1.96 -1.73
CA LEU A 208 -11.22 -1.80 -2.83
C LEU A 208 -10.82 -2.65 -4.02
N LYS A 209 -9.51 -2.83 -4.25
CA LYS A 209 -8.98 -3.76 -5.24
C LYS A 209 -7.56 -4.22 -4.90
N GLU A 210 -7.38 -5.51 -4.65
CA GLU A 210 -6.06 -6.13 -4.63
C GLU A 210 -5.60 -6.48 -6.05
N TYR A 211 -4.32 -6.25 -6.35
CA TYR A 211 -3.75 -6.41 -7.69
C TYR A 211 -2.90 -7.67 -7.80
N SER A 212 -2.83 -8.23 -9.01
CA SER A 212 -1.75 -9.14 -9.38
C SER A 212 -0.56 -8.36 -9.95
N VAL A 213 0.62 -9.00 -10.01
CA VAL A 213 1.80 -8.42 -10.68
C VAL A 213 1.48 -8.10 -12.14
N SER A 214 0.73 -8.99 -12.82
CA SER A 214 0.32 -8.81 -14.21
C SER A 214 -0.54 -7.55 -14.39
N GLU A 215 -1.52 -7.33 -13.51
CA GLU A 215 -2.40 -6.15 -13.59
C GLU A 215 -1.61 -4.87 -13.32
N LEU A 216 -0.85 -4.82 -12.23
CA LEU A 216 -0.11 -3.62 -11.84
C LEU A 216 0.97 -3.26 -12.88
N SER A 217 1.68 -4.24 -13.43
CA SER A 217 2.69 -3.98 -14.45
C SER A 217 2.09 -3.42 -15.75
N LYS A 218 0.87 -3.82 -16.12
CA LYS A 218 0.15 -3.23 -17.26
C LYS A 218 -0.23 -1.78 -16.99
N MET A 219 -0.68 -1.46 -15.77
CA MET A 219 -0.98 -0.08 -15.37
C MET A 219 0.27 0.81 -15.45
N PHE A 220 1.40 0.35 -14.92
CA PHE A 220 2.68 1.08 -15.01
C PHE A 220 3.08 1.34 -16.46
N LYS A 221 3.00 0.31 -17.32
CA LYS A 221 3.27 0.46 -18.75
C LYS A 221 2.33 1.46 -19.43
N ALA A 222 1.03 1.40 -19.12
CA ALA A 222 0.02 2.29 -19.71
C ALA A 222 0.24 3.76 -19.33
N VAL A 223 0.78 4.03 -18.14
CA VAL A 223 1.12 5.38 -17.68
C VAL A 223 2.41 5.92 -18.30
N GLY A 224 3.34 5.04 -18.74
CA GLY A 224 4.55 5.47 -19.44
C GLY A 224 5.88 5.00 -18.83
N PHE A 225 5.86 4.22 -17.74
CA PHE A 225 7.10 3.67 -17.18
C PHE A 225 7.81 2.79 -18.22
N ARG A 226 9.02 3.19 -18.61
CA ARG A 226 9.79 2.52 -19.69
C ARG A 226 10.45 1.25 -19.23
N LYS A 227 10.90 1.21 -17.97
CA LYS A 227 11.54 0.06 -17.35
C LYS A 227 10.83 -0.25 -16.04
N SER A 228 10.51 -1.54 -15.84
CA SER A 228 9.93 -2.00 -14.58
C SER A 228 10.50 -3.36 -14.21
N TYR A 229 10.65 -3.60 -12.92
CA TYR A 229 11.09 -4.87 -12.34
C TYR A 229 10.48 -5.06 -10.95
N LEU A 230 10.55 -6.30 -10.48
CA LEU A 230 10.08 -6.63 -9.13
C LEU A 230 11.26 -6.75 -8.17
N LEU A 231 11.01 -6.43 -6.92
CA LEU A 231 11.89 -6.74 -5.80
C LEU A 231 11.28 -7.92 -5.03
N VAL A 232 11.83 -9.11 -5.25
CA VAL A 232 11.40 -10.33 -4.57
C VAL A 232 12.28 -10.57 -3.36
N GLY A 233 11.66 -10.82 -2.20
CA GLY A 233 12.39 -11.09 -0.98
C GLY A 233 11.70 -10.55 0.27
N ALA A 234 12.35 -10.75 1.41
CA ALA A 234 11.85 -10.37 2.72
C ALA A 234 13.00 -9.98 3.66
N ARG A 235 12.67 -9.38 4.79
CA ARG A 235 13.60 -9.06 5.89
C ARG A 235 14.80 -8.21 5.47
N GLY A 236 14.60 -7.27 4.52
CA GLY A 236 15.65 -6.39 4.01
C GLY A 236 16.49 -6.98 2.88
N PHE A 237 16.35 -8.26 2.58
CA PHE A 237 17.05 -8.90 1.45
C PHE A 237 16.11 -8.98 0.23
N HIS A 238 16.47 -8.29 -0.86
CA HIS A 238 15.64 -8.24 -2.07
C HIS A 238 16.49 -8.45 -3.32
N VAL A 239 15.97 -9.29 -4.22
CA VAL A 239 16.56 -9.58 -5.52
C VAL A 239 15.72 -8.97 -6.63
N LYS A 240 16.35 -8.31 -7.59
CA LYS A 240 15.66 -7.83 -8.80
C LYS A 240 15.22 -9.04 -9.63
N THR A 241 13.94 -9.10 -9.93
CA THR A 241 13.32 -10.19 -10.68
C THR A 241 12.55 -9.62 -11.87
N ALA A 242 12.68 -10.27 -13.03
CA ALA A 242 11.92 -9.88 -14.21
C ALA A 242 10.43 -10.18 -14.02
N ILE A 243 9.58 -9.24 -14.43
CA ILE A 243 8.11 -9.36 -14.33
C ILE A 243 7.59 -10.68 -14.95
N PRO A 244 8.03 -11.11 -16.15
CA PRO A 244 7.55 -12.36 -16.76
C PRO A 244 7.70 -13.60 -15.89
N VAL A 245 8.70 -13.65 -15.02
CA VAL A 245 8.92 -14.79 -14.12
C VAL A 245 7.79 -14.94 -13.12
N ILE A 246 7.38 -13.82 -12.50
CA ILE A 246 6.31 -13.84 -11.51
C ILE A 246 4.94 -13.94 -12.18
N THR A 247 4.73 -13.29 -13.33
CA THR A 247 3.46 -13.42 -14.06
C THR A 247 3.23 -14.82 -14.61
N ALA A 248 4.29 -15.56 -14.99
CA ALA A 248 4.18 -16.98 -15.33
C ALA A 248 3.77 -17.82 -14.11
N LEU A 249 4.33 -17.54 -12.93
CA LEU A 249 3.93 -18.19 -11.68
C LEU A 249 2.46 -17.89 -11.35
N GLU A 250 2.03 -16.62 -11.45
CA GLU A 250 0.64 -16.24 -11.26
C GLU A 250 -0.30 -16.99 -12.21
N TRP A 251 0.10 -17.10 -13.49
CA TRP A 251 -0.67 -17.82 -14.50
C TRP A 251 -0.81 -19.31 -14.16
N LEU A 252 0.25 -19.98 -13.70
CA LEU A 252 0.19 -21.37 -13.25
C LEU A 252 -0.74 -21.54 -12.06
N LEU A 253 -0.65 -20.66 -11.06
CA LEU A 253 -1.51 -20.71 -9.85
C LEU A 253 -2.98 -20.50 -10.19
N THR A 254 -3.30 -19.61 -11.15
CA THR A 254 -4.69 -19.36 -11.56
C THR A 254 -5.30 -20.49 -12.37
N ARG A 255 -4.48 -21.38 -12.94
CA ARG A 255 -4.95 -22.58 -13.67
C ARG A 255 -5.09 -23.81 -12.77
N ALA A 256 -4.50 -23.78 -11.59
CA ALA A 256 -4.72 -24.83 -10.61
C ALA A 256 -6.17 -24.81 -10.08
N PRO A 257 -6.70 -25.93 -9.59
CA PRO A 257 -7.96 -25.93 -8.87
C PRO A 257 -7.96 -24.84 -7.79
N HIS A 258 -9.04 -24.05 -7.70
CA HIS A 258 -9.11 -22.82 -6.89
C HIS A 258 -8.58 -23.00 -5.45
N ALA A 259 -9.01 -24.07 -4.76
CA ALA A 259 -8.55 -24.36 -3.40
C ALA A 259 -7.03 -24.62 -3.32
N LEU A 260 -6.48 -25.37 -4.29
CA LEU A 260 -5.06 -25.69 -4.34
C LEU A 260 -4.24 -24.44 -4.67
N GLY A 261 -4.62 -23.67 -5.69
CA GLY A 261 -3.94 -22.44 -6.09
C GLY A 261 -3.85 -21.43 -4.94
N ARG A 262 -4.94 -21.23 -4.19
CA ARG A 262 -4.97 -20.37 -2.99
C ARG A 262 -4.08 -20.89 -1.86
N THR A 263 -4.16 -22.18 -1.56
CA THR A 263 -3.33 -22.79 -0.51
C THR A 263 -1.86 -22.60 -0.81
N LEU A 264 -1.45 -22.86 -2.05
CA LEU A 264 -0.07 -22.65 -2.50
C LEU A 264 0.33 -21.17 -2.43
N ALA A 265 -0.50 -20.25 -2.94
CA ALA A 265 -0.22 -18.82 -2.94
C ALA A 265 -0.10 -18.23 -1.51
N ARG A 266 -0.82 -18.76 -0.53
CA ARG A 266 -0.77 -18.36 0.89
C ARG A 266 0.39 -18.99 1.65
N GLY A 267 0.92 -20.11 1.18
CA GLY A 267 2.01 -20.84 1.81
C GLY A 267 3.36 -20.13 1.62
N LEU A 268 4.26 -20.26 2.61
CA LEU A 268 5.65 -19.87 2.43
C LEU A 268 6.39 -20.98 1.64
N PRO A 269 7.30 -20.62 0.70
CA PRO A 269 7.82 -19.27 0.39
C PRO A 269 7.00 -18.47 -0.64
N LEU A 270 5.98 -19.09 -1.29
CA LEU A 270 5.27 -18.44 -2.41
C LEU A 270 4.62 -17.11 -2.04
N ARG A 271 4.05 -17.00 -0.85
CA ARG A 271 3.50 -15.73 -0.36
C ARG A 271 4.53 -14.58 -0.39
N SER A 272 5.78 -14.86 -0.02
CA SER A 272 6.86 -13.86 -0.05
C SER A 272 7.31 -13.51 -1.48
N ILE A 273 7.24 -14.47 -2.38
CA ILE A 273 7.59 -14.30 -3.81
C ILE A 273 6.50 -13.51 -4.53
N LEU A 274 5.24 -13.78 -4.23
CA LEU A 274 4.08 -13.12 -4.84
C LEU A 274 3.86 -11.70 -4.33
N GLY A 275 4.33 -11.35 -3.13
CA GLY A 275 4.17 -10.00 -2.58
C GLY A 275 4.66 -8.95 -3.59
N VAL A 276 3.75 -8.05 -4.02
CA VAL A 276 4.05 -7.10 -5.10
C VAL A 276 4.92 -5.98 -4.56
N LYS A 277 6.15 -5.89 -5.04
CA LYS A 277 7.06 -4.75 -4.85
C LYS A 277 7.56 -4.35 -6.23
N LEU A 278 6.75 -3.58 -6.93
CA LEU A 278 7.01 -3.17 -8.31
C LEU A 278 7.79 -1.84 -8.32
N VAL A 279 8.88 -1.82 -9.07
CA VAL A 279 9.67 -0.61 -9.32
C VAL A 279 9.48 -0.21 -10.77
N GLY A 280 9.05 1.03 -10.99
CA GLY A 280 8.99 1.69 -12.30
C GLY A 280 10.02 2.81 -12.38
N ILE A 281 10.65 2.98 -13.54
CA ILE A 281 11.61 4.05 -13.84
C ILE A 281 11.02 4.90 -14.98
N LYS A 282 10.94 6.21 -14.79
CA LYS A 282 10.49 7.20 -15.78
C LYS A 282 11.49 7.42 -16.90
#